data_8e1c36516d7619ff71f2a5015a8a16d0
#
_entry.id   8e1c36516d7619ff71f2a5015a8a16d0
#
_cell.length_a   1.000
_cell.length_b   1.000
_cell.length_c   1.000
_cell.angle_alpha   90.00
_cell.angle_beta   90.00
_cell.angle_gamma   90.00
#
_symmetry.space_group_name_H-M   'P 1'
#
loop_
_entity.id
_entity.type
_entity.pdbx_description
1 polymer ?
#
loop_
_entity_poly.entity_id
_entity_poly.type
_entity_poly.pdbx_seq_one_letter_code
_entity_poly.pdbx_strand_id
1 'polypeptide(L)'
;SFVMPLSSKSNISNADFVVFEQPEQADTLDDVARKKLSFERKHRQKSDAGSQMKITLALDVRPDAEVELEVAGNTVKGRGAGALNLQINPKANIFEIYGDYTIAEGSFMLSLQQIINKRFTIESGSSIQWTGSPMNAMLDIDAVYKVKASLRPLLQGTADLGGDRSVPVECVIHLGERLSNPTITFDVRVPGSDPETQSLIANALSTPETVDTQFAYLLLFNSFMSENNA
;
A
#
# COMPACT_ATOMS: atom_id res chain seq x y z
N SER A 1 5.60 -3.78 15.43
CA SER A 1 5.24 -3.55 14.01
C SER A 1 4.93 -4.89 13.36
N PHE A 2 3.81 -4.98 12.70
CA PHE A 2 3.45 -6.15 11.92
C PHE A 2 3.64 -5.79 10.44
N VAL A 3 4.55 -6.51 9.76
CA VAL A 3 4.81 -6.32 8.33
C VAL A 3 4.24 -7.51 7.60
N MET A 4 3.26 -7.29 6.72
CA MET A 4 2.74 -8.31 5.83
C MET A 4 3.22 -8.00 4.40
N PRO A 5 4.25 -8.69 3.89
CA PRO A 5 4.68 -8.51 2.51
C PRO A 5 3.66 -9.18 1.58
N LEU A 6 2.79 -8.38 0.96
CA LEU A 6 1.87 -8.81 -0.08
C LEU A 6 2.55 -8.64 -1.45
N SER A 7 3.57 -9.43 -1.73
CA SER A 7 4.14 -9.48 -3.08
C SER A 7 3.53 -10.63 -3.87
N SER A 8 3.32 -10.43 -5.17
CA SER A 8 2.84 -11.47 -6.09
C SER A 8 3.75 -12.70 -6.21
N LYS A 9 4.91 -12.68 -5.55
CA LYS A 9 5.90 -13.76 -5.49
C LYS A 9 5.95 -14.50 -4.16
N SER A 10 5.14 -14.13 -3.17
CA SER A 10 5.07 -14.86 -1.91
C SER A 10 4.32 -16.19 -2.11
N ASN A 11 5.04 -17.20 -2.60
CA ASN A 11 4.62 -18.58 -2.41
C ASN A 11 4.62 -18.86 -0.91
N ILE A 12 3.44 -18.90 -0.29
CA ILE A 12 3.22 -19.31 1.11
C ILE A 12 3.46 -20.83 1.28
N SER A 13 4.25 -21.44 0.39
CA SER A 13 4.50 -22.88 0.42
C SER A 13 5.45 -23.34 1.52
N ASN A 14 6.14 -22.43 2.23
CA ASN A 14 7.03 -22.75 3.36
C ASN A 14 7.06 -21.60 4.38
N ALA A 15 5.92 -21.25 4.94
CA ALA A 15 5.93 -20.49 6.17
C ALA A 15 6.35 -21.46 7.29
N ASP A 16 7.50 -21.25 7.88
CA ASP A 16 7.89 -21.88 9.14
C ASP A 16 6.93 -21.41 10.23
N PHE A 17 5.81 -22.14 10.37
CA PHE A 17 4.90 -21.94 11.47
C PHE A 17 5.58 -22.41 12.75
N VAL A 18 5.42 -21.63 13.80
CA VAL A 18 5.90 -21.87 15.16
C VAL A 18 5.92 -23.36 15.49
N VAL A 19 7.10 -23.94 15.57
CA VAL A 19 7.31 -25.28 16.09
C VAL A 19 7.24 -25.16 17.62
N PHE A 20 6.19 -25.69 18.22
CA PHE A 20 6.16 -25.85 19.67
C PHE A 20 7.14 -26.96 20.03
N GLU A 21 8.29 -26.61 20.57
CA GLU A 21 9.17 -27.59 21.23
C GLU A 21 8.44 -28.09 22.48
N GLN A 22 8.14 -29.38 22.47
CA GLN A 22 7.70 -30.06 23.69
C GLN A 22 8.93 -30.24 24.59
N PRO A 23 8.86 -29.94 25.90
CA PRO A 23 9.97 -30.17 26.79
C PRO A 23 10.36 -31.65 26.76
N GLU A 24 11.66 -31.93 26.62
CA GLU A 24 12.23 -33.25 26.70
C GLU A 24 11.85 -33.88 28.03
N GLN A 25 10.96 -34.87 27.99
CA GLN A 25 10.73 -35.73 29.15
C GLN A 25 11.91 -36.68 29.31
N ALA A 26 12.53 -36.59 30.45
CA ALA A 26 13.68 -37.39 30.84
C ALA A 26 13.51 -38.89 30.57
N ASP A 27 14.56 -39.45 30.09
CA ASP A 27 14.82 -40.75 29.54
C ASP A 27 14.74 -41.89 30.61
N THR A 28 13.53 -42.27 30.97
CA THR A 28 13.30 -43.36 31.96
C THR A 28 12.39 -44.48 31.42
N LEU A 29 12.28 -44.63 30.10
CA LEU A 29 11.44 -45.66 29.50
C LEU A 29 12.26 -46.88 29.08
N ASP A 30 11.80 -48.08 29.51
CA ASP A 30 12.30 -49.38 29.12
C ASP A 30 12.22 -49.56 27.58
N ASP A 31 13.15 -50.35 27.00
CA ASP A 31 13.28 -50.57 25.55
C ASP A 31 12.02 -51.09 24.87
N VAL A 32 11.19 -51.85 25.61
CA VAL A 32 9.89 -52.33 25.11
C VAL A 32 8.88 -51.18 24.99
N ALA A 33 8.88 -50.26 25.94
CA ALA A 33 8.04 -49.08 25.92
C ALA A 33 8.48 -48.09 24.81
N ARG A 34 9.79 -47.96 24.53
CA ARG A 34 10.33 -47.19 23.40
C ARG A 34 9.89 -47.76 22.06
N LYS A 35 9.95 -49.06 21.86
CA LYS A 35 9.47 -49.73 20.64
C LYS A 35 7.96 -49.53 20.43
N LYS A 36 7.19 -49.64 21.51
CA LYS A 36 5.73 -49.45 21.46
C LYS A 36 5.38 -47.98 21.12
N LEU A 37 6.04 -47.02 21.75
CA LEU A 37 5.88 -45.59 21.44
C LEU A 37 6.34 -45.23 20.02
N SER A 38 7.41 -45.83 19.51
CA SER A 38 7.87 -45.63 18.13
C SER A 38 6.90 -46.25 17.12
N PHE A 39 6.27 -47.38 17.46
CA PHE A 39 5.24 -47.99 16.62
C PHE A 39 3.94 -47.19 16.63
N GLU A 40 3.53 -46.67 17.78
CA GLU A 40 2.37 -45.77 17.90
C GLU A 40 2.60 -44.43 17.22
N ARG A 41 3.82 -43.85 17.29
CA ARG A 41 4.18 -42.63 16.52
C ARG A 41 4.14 -42.86 15.01
N LYS A 42 4.66 -44.01 14.52
CA LYS A 42 4.56 -44.41 13.10
C LYS A 42 3.13 -44.64 12.63
N HIS A 43 2.27 -45.17 13.52
CA HIS A 43 0.85 -45.36 13.21
C HIS A 43 0.05 -44.08 13.32
N ARG A 44 0.38 -43.18 14.27
CA ARG A 44 -0.21 -41.82 14.30
C ARG A 44 0.16 -40.98 13.10
N GLN A 45 1.38 -41.13 12.56
CA GLN A 45 1.76 -40.47 11.30
C GLN A 45 1.05 -41.02 10.07
N LYS A 46 0.52 -42.27 10.13
CA LYS A 46 -0.30 -42.86 9.05
C LYS A 46 -1.80 -42.65 9.21
N SER A 47 -2.29 -42.26 10.36
CA SER A 47 -3.66 -41.80 10.57
C SER A 47 -3.72 -40.27 10.51
N ASP A 48 -3.07 -39.69 9.52
CA ASP A 48 -3.29 -38.31 9.12
C ASP A 48 -4.64 -38.21 8.39
N ALA A 49 -5.70 -38.58 9.12
CA ALA A 49 -7.03 -38.07 8.89
C ALA A 49 -6.92 -36.59 9.21
N GLY A 50 -6.47 -35.84 8.18
CA GLY A 50 -6.02 -34.49 8.29
C GLY A 50 -7.02 -33.64 9.03
N SER A 51 -6.70 -33.28 10.25
CA SER A 51 -7.37 -32.21 10.97
C SER A 51 -7.45 -31.00 10.04
N GLN A 52 -8.66 -30.68 9.58
CA GLN A 52 -8.88 -29.47 8.78
C GLN A 52 -8.72 -28.28 9.72
N MET A 53 -7.49 -27.78 9.82
CA MET A 53 -7.22 -26.59 10.63
C MET A 53 -7.74 -25.39 9.89
N LYS A 54 -8.86 -24.84 10.36
CA LYS A 54 -9.38 -23.54 9.92
C LYS A 54 -9.12 -22.55 11.05
N ILE A 55 -8.36 -21.49 10.75
CA ILE A 55 -8.08 -20.40 11.68
C ILE A 55 -8.91 -19.20 11.26
N THR A 56 -9.66 -18.62 12.18
CA THR A 56 -10.34 -17.34 11.98
C THR A 56 -9.84 -16.38 13.04
N LEU A 57 -9.32 -15.22 12.60
CA LEU A 57 -8.81 -14.18 13.48
C LEU A 57 -9.62 -12.91 13.24
N ALA A 58 -10.17 -12.34 14.31
CA ALA A 58 -10.71 -10.98 14.29
C ALA A 58 -9.63 -10.03 14.83
N LEU A 59 -9.23 -9.07 14.02
CA LEU A 59 -8.21 -8.07 14.36
C LEU A 59 -8.87 -6.69 14.45
N ASP A 60 -8.75 -6.08 15.59
CA ASP A 60 -9.06 -4.65 15.79
C ASP A 60 -7.74 -3.88 15.70
N VAL A 61 -7.52 -3.23 14.55
CA VAL A 61 -6.29 -2.50 14.27
C VAL A 61 -6.41 -1.11 14.85
N ARG A 62 -5.56 -0.82 15.85
CA ARG A 62 -5.54 0.47 16.53
C ARG A 62 -4.68 1.49 15.78
N PRO A 63 -4.91 2.80 16.00
CA PRO A 63 -4.23 3.89 15.28
C PRO A 63 -2.70 3.92 15.39
N ASP A 64 -2.11 3.22 16.35
CA ASP A 64 -0.66 3.09 16.54
C ASP A 64 -0.03 1.95 15.73
N ALA A 65 -0.85 1.09 15.12
CA ALA A 65 -0.38 0.02 14.26
C ALA A 65 0.02 0.55 12.89
N GLU A 66 1.23 0.18 12.44
CA GLU A 66 1.72 0.51 11.11
C GLU A 66 1.46 -0.64 10.14
N VAL A 67 0.89 -0.32 9.00
CA VAL A 67 0.67 -1.23 7.86
C VAL A 67 1.61 -0.83 6.74
N GLU A 68 2.26 -1.80 6.14
CA GLU A 68 3.12 -1.63 4.98
C GLU A 68 2.62 -2.50 3.83
N LEU A 69 2.43 -1.88 2.66
CA LEU A 69 2.00 -2.53 1.42
C LEU A 69 2.96 -2.21 0.28
N GLU A 70 3.14 -3.16 -0.62
CA GLU A 70 3.80 -2.92 -1.90
C GLU A 70 2.74 -2.75 -2.99
N VAL A 71 2.73 -1.58 -3.64
CA VAL A 71 1.79 -1.22 -4.70
C VAL A 71 2.58 -0.85 -5.95
N ALA A 72 2.43 -1.62 -7.03
CA ALA A 72 3.14 -1.38 -8.30
C ALA A 72 4.67 -1.19 -8.14
N GLY A 73 5.31 -1.97 -7.26
CA GLY A 73 6.75 -1.89 -6.99
C GLY A 73 7.18 -0.72 -6.10
N ASN A 74 6.23 0.00 -5.53
CA ASN A 74 6.46 1.11 -4.61
C ASN A 74 5.90 0.79 -3.22
N THR A 75 6.47 1.38 -2.19
CA THR A 75 6.08 1.11 -0.80
C THR A 75 5.10 2.16 -0.28
N VAL A 76 3.97 1.68 0.21
CA VAL A 76 2.97 2.45 0.98
C VAL A 76 3.11 2.07 2.45
N LYS A 77 3.33 3.05 3.33
CA LYS A 77 3.34 2.88 4.78
C LYS A 77 2.29 3.78 5.39
N GLY A 78 1.50 3.23 6.31
CA GLY A 78 0.47 4.03 6.96
C GLY A 78 0.15 3.55 8.36
N ARG A 79 -0.27 4.49 9.19
CA ARG A 79 -0.90 4.24 10.50
C ARG A 79 -2.36 4.61 10.41
N GLY A 80 -3.19 3.80 11.04
CA GLY A 80 -4.62 4.01 10.95
C GLY A 80 -5.38 2.98 11.76
N ALA A 81 -6.69 2.92 11.53
CA ALA A 81 -7.58 2.04 12.27
C ALA A 81 -8.43 1.21 11.32
N GLY A 82 -8.82 0.03 11.77
CA GLY A 82 -9.69 -0.85 11.00
C GLY A 82 -10.07 -2.11 11.75
N ALA A 83 -11.10 -2.76 11.26
CA ALA A 83 -11.55 -4.06 11.76
C ALA A 83 -11.39 -5.10 10.65
N LEU A 84 -10.51 -6.05 10.86
CA LEU A 84 -10.15 -7.06 9.87
C LEU A 84 -10.48 -8.46 10.37
N ASN A 85 -11.03 -9.30 9.49
CA ASN A 85 -11.27 -10.71 9.74
C ASN A 85 -10.41 -11.54 8.77
N LEU A 86 -9.50 -12.35 9.32
CA LEU A 86 -8.64 -13.23 8.56
C LEU A 86 -9.16 -14.65 8.63
N GLN A 87 -9.23 -15.32 7.48
CA GLN A 87 -9.55 -16.74 7.37
C GLN A 87 -8.38 -17.46 6.73
N ILE A 88 -7.82 -18.42 7.45
CA ILE A 88 -6.64 -19.18 7.03
C ILE A 88 -6.98 -20.66 7.06
N ASN A 89 -6.81 -21.35 5.93
CA ASN A 89 -6.87 -22.79 5.84
C ASN A 89 -5.66 -23.28 5.03
N PRO A 90 -4.56 -23.67 5.70
CA PRO A 90 -3.32 -24.05 5.01
C PRO A 90 -3.48 -25.26 4.08
N LYS A 91 -4.34 -26.23 4.43
CA LYS A 91 -4.58 -27.43 3.60
C LYS A 91 -5.34 -27.10 2.32
N ALA A 92 -6.28 -26.17 2.38
CA ALA A 92 -7.04 -25.71 1.23
C ALA A 92 -6.33 -24.57 0.49
N ASN A 93 -5.15 -24.14 0.95
CA ASN A 93 -4.44 -22.98 0.45
C ASN A 93 -5.32 -21.71 0.43
N ILE A 94 -6.15 -21.55 1.46
CA ILE A 94 -7.05 -20.39 1.61
C ILE A 94 -6.40 -19.41 2.59
N PHE A 95 -6.22 -18.19 2.12
CA PHE A 95 -5.88 -17.02 2.93
C PHE A 95 -6.74 -15.87 2.47
N GLU A 96 -7.69 -15.47 3.29
CA GLU A 96 -8.67 -14.43 2.99
C GLU A 96 -8.68 -13.39 4.08
N ILE A 97 -8.87 -12.13 3.68
CA ILE A 97 -9.02 -10.98 4.55
C ILE A 97 -10.34 -10.31 4.20
N TYR A 98 -11.07 -9.89 5.20
CA TYR A 98 -12.31 -9.13 5.08
C TYR A 98 -12.27 -7.94 6.02
N GLY A 99 -12.73 -6.79 5.58
CA GLY A 99 -12.85 -5.58 6.39
C GLY A 99 -12.17 -4.38 5.76
N ASP A 100 -12.20 -3.28 6.51
CA ASP A 100 -11.74 -1.98 6.06
C ASP A 100 -10.61 -1.47 6.96
N TYR A 101 -9.68 -0.75 6.37
CA TYR A 101 -8.61 -0.05 7.07
C TYR A 101 -8.53 1.39 6.56
N THR A 102 -8.67 2.36 7.47
CA THR A 102 -8.57 3.78 7.15
C THR A 102 -7.24 4.32 7.63
N ILE A 103 -6.50 4.96 6.73
CA ILE A 103 -5.20 5.56 7.00
C ILE A 103 -5.41 6.95 7.60
N ALA A 104 -4.84 7.19 8.77
CA ALA A 104 -4.83 8.50 9.43
C ALA A 104 -3.60 9.32 9.03
N GLU A 105 -2.44 8.66 8.93
CA GLU A 105 -1.19 9.24 8.49
C GLU A 105 -0.35 8.19 7.76
N GLY A 106 0.42 8.62 6.77
CA GLY A 106 1.24 7.67 6.04
C GLY A 106 2.17 8.32 5.02
N SER A 107 2.94 7.48 4.37
CA SER A 107 3.83 7.90 3.28
C SER A 107 3.84 6.87 2.15
N PHE A 108 3.93 7.39 0.94
CA PHE A 108 4.13 6.64 -0.28
C PHE A 108 5.48 7.03 -0.89
N MET A 109 6.35 6.05 -1.12
CA MET A 109 7.64 6.28 -1.76
C MET A 109 7.53 5.96 -3.23
N LEU A 110 7.45 7.00 -4.07
CA LEU A 110 7.48 6.86 -5.52
C LEU A 110 8.91 6.70 -5.99
N SER A 111 9.21 5.58 -6.63
CA SER A 111 10.51 5.33 -7.27
C SER A 111 10.29 4.99 -8.75
N LEU A 112 10.74 5.85 -9.64
CA LEU A 112 10.65 5.66 -11.08
C LEU A 112 12.06 5.62 -11.69
N GLN A 113 12.42 4.47 -12.29
CA GLN A 113 13.67 4.26 -13.05
C GLN A 113 14.93 4.76 -12.34
N GLN A 114 14.96 4.79 -11.00
CA GLN A 114 16.05 5.31 -10.17
C GLN A 114 16.34 6.82 -10.35
N ILE A 115 15.55 7.52 -11.16
CA ILE A 115 15.69 8.96 -11.41
C ILE A 115 14.84 9.76 -10.45
N ILE A 116 13.60 9.31 -10.21
CA ILE A 116 12.68 9.95 -9.27
C ILE A 116 12.60 9.08 -8.02
N ASN A 117 12.96 9.65 -6.87
CA ASN A 117 12.76 9.08 -5.56
C ASN A 117 12.13 10.17 -4.69
N LYS A 118 10.80 10.20 -4.64
CA LYS A 118 10.05 11.22 -3.91
C LYS A 118 9.13 10.58 -2.89
N ARG A 119 9.13 11.15 -1.69
CA ARG A 119 8.23 10.73 -0.61
C ARG A 119 6.99 11.62 -0.64
N PHE A 120 5.85 11.00 -0.83
CA PHE A 120 4.53 11.61 -0.73
C PHE A 120 3.97 11.36 0.66
N THR A 121 3.19 12.29 1.16
CA THR A 121 2.40 12.12 2.39
C THR A 121 1.02 11.63 2.00
N ILE A 122 0.55 10.56 2.63
CA ILE A 122 -0.81 10.04 2.39
C ILE A 122 -1.81 10.95 3.11
N GLU A 123 -2.86 11.34 2.41
CA GLU A 123 -3.94 12.12 2.99
C GLU A 123 -4.77 11.28 3.95
N SER A 124 -5.16 11.89 5.07
CA SER A 124 -6.03 11.26 6.07
C SER A 124 -7.39 10.92 5.46
N GLY A 125 -7.89 9.73 5.75
CA GLY A 125 -9.15 9.23 5.17
C GLY A 125 -8.94 8.29 3.99
N SER A 126 -7.72 8.19 3.44
CA SER A 126 -7.36 7.15 2.49
C SER A 126 -7.69 5.77 3.06
N SER A 127 -8.15 4.84 2.22
CA SER A 127 -8.66 3.57 2.70
C SER A 127 -8.24 2.37 1.87
N ILE A 128 -8.27 1.20 2.50
CA ILE A 128 -8.06 -0.08 1.88
C ILE A 128 -9.17 -1.01 2.34
N GLN A 129 -9.87 -1.65 1.40
CA GLN A 129 -10.96 -2.56 1.69
C GLN A 129 -10.65 -3.96 1.17
N TRP A 130 -10.76 -4.97 2.03
CA TRP A 130 -10.59 -6.38 1.68
C TRP A 130 -11.93 -7.11 1.68
N THR A 131 -12.16 -7.89 0.62
CA THR A 131 -13.38 -8.71 0.44
C THR A 131 -13.07 -10.17 0.13
N GLY A 132 -11.93 -10.69 0.58
CA GLY A 132 -11.47 -12.05 0.35
C GLY A 132 -9.97 -12.13 0.09
N SER A 133 -9.54 -12.51 -1.11
CA SER A 133 -8.11 -12.58 -1.43
C SER A 133 -7.39 -11.25 -1.17
N PRO A 134 -6.24 -11.26 -0.47
CA PRO A 134 -5.47 -10.05 -0.15
C PRO A 134 -5.14 -9.19 -1.38
N MET A 135 -4.84 -9.83 -2.51
CA MET A 135 -4.50 -9.14 -3.76
C MET A 135 -5.70 -8.47 -4.44
N ASN A 136 -6.92 -8.80 -4.01
CA ASN A 136 -8.15 -8.18 -4.50
C ASN A 136 -8.63 -7.02 -3.61
N ALA A 137 -7.78 -6.55 -2.69
CA ALA A 137 -8.09 -5.35 -1.93
C ALA A 137 -8.39 -4.18 -2.86
N MET A 138 -9.44 -3.41 -2.54
CA MET A 138 -9.74 -2.14 -3.20
C MET A 138 -8.96 -1.04 -2.51
N LEU A 139 -8.29 -0.23 -3.30
CA LEU A 139 -7.51 0.92 -2.84
C LEU A 139 -8.28 2.20 -3.13
N ASP A 140 -8.18 3.14 -2.20
CA ASP A 140 -8.62 4.53 -2.33
C ASP A 140 -7.64 5.39 -1.53
N ILE A 141 -6.48 5.69 -2.15
CA ILE A 141 -5.35 6.30 -1.46
C ILE A 141 -4.92 7.55 -2.22
N ASP A 142 -5.00 8.69 -1.56
CA ASP A 142 -4.44 9.95 -2.04
C ASP A 142 -3.10 10.23 -1.35
N ALA A 143 -2.08 10.47 -2.16
CA ALA A 143 -0.75 10.81 -1.69
C ALA A 143 -0.26 12.12 -2.30
N VAL A 144 0.23 13.04 -1.47
CA VAL A 144 0.56 14.41 -1.85
C VAL A 144 2.04 14.71 -1.65
N TYR A 145 2.65 15.28 -2.69
CA TYR A 145 3.98 15.89 -2.63
C TYR A 145 3.87 17.39 -2.79
N LYS A 146 4.36 18.15 -1.81
CA LYS A 146 4.27 19.62 -1.80
C LYS A 146 5.53 20.25 -2.36
N VAL A 147 5.36 21.16 -3.31
CA VAL A 147 6.44 21.89 -3.94
C VAL A 147 6.06 23.39 -4.05
N LYS A 148 7.04 24.26 -4.22
CA LYS A 148 6.80 25.67 -4.57
C LYS A 148 7.19 25.90 -6.02
N ALA A 149 6.27 26.42 -6.84
CA ALA A 149 6.51 26.70 -8.24
C ALA A 149 5.85 28.02 -8.66
N SER A 150 6.42 28.68 -9.69
CA SER A 150 5.78 29.81 -10.34
C SER A 150 4.70 29.32 -11.30
N LEU A 151 3.53 29.95 -11.30
CA LEU A 151 2.44 29.66 -12.25
C LEU A 151 2.70 30.27 -13.64
N ARG A 152 3.68 31.15 -13.77
CA ARG A 152 3.96 31.88 -15.02
C ARG A 152 4.21 30.93 -16.22
N PRO A 153 4.99 29.86 -16.11
CA PRO A 153 5.18 28.93 -17.23
C PRO A 153 3.88 28.24 -17.66
N LEU A 154 3.00 27.90 -16.69
CA LEU A 154 1.72 27.24 -16.96
C LEU A 154 0.70 28.15 -17.61
N LEU A 155 0.66 29.42 -17.18
CA LEU A 155 -0.37 30.41 -17.57
C LEU A 155 0.12 31.45 -18.59
N GLN A 156 1.14 31.11 -19.39
CA GLN A 156 1.71 32.02 -20.39
C GLN A 156 0.64 32.57 -21.33
N GLY A 157 0.55 33.91 -21.35
CA GLY A 157 -0.31 34.67 -22.27
C GLY A 157 -1.70 34.99 -21.75
N THR A 158 -2.11 34.53 -20.57
CA THR A 158 -3.48 34.71 -20.06
C THR A 158 -3.64 35.74 -18.96
N ALA A 159 -2.60 36.13 -18.23
CA ALA A 159 -2.71 37.15 -17.20
C ALA A 159 -1.35 37.74 -16.80
N ASP A 160 -1.34 39.02 -16.50
CA ASP A 160 -0.27 39.70 -15.75
C ASP A 160 -0.48 39.38 -14.24
N LEU A 161 -0.20 38.14 -13.86
CA LEU A 161 -0.40 37.64 -12.49
C LEU A 161 0.70 38.15 -11.54
N GLY A 162 0.97 39.44 -11.58
CA GLY A 162 1.66 40.16 -10.51
C GLY A 162 3.03 39.63 -10.11
N GLY A 163 3.88 39.25 -11.06
CA GLY A 163 5.27 38.86 -10.80
C GLY A 163 5.54 37.35 -10.68
N ASP A 164 6.81 37.04 -10.78
CA ASP A 164 7.36 35.67 -10.72
C ASP A 164 7.34 35.09 -9.27
N ARG A 165 6.11 35.00 -8.72
CA ARG A 165 5.91 34.56 -7.34
C ARG A 165 5.70 33.05 -7.32
N SER A 166 6.55 32.33 -6.57
CA SER A 166 6.34 30.92 -6.29
C SER A 166 5.20 30.72 -5.28
N VAL A 167 4.24 29.88 -5.65
CA VAL A 167 3.10 29.51 -4.82
C VAL A 167 3.21 28.04 -4.38
N PRO A 168 2.56 27.64 -3.30
CA PRO A 168 2.44 26.24 -2.95
C PRO A 168 1.69 25.47 -4.04
N VAL A 169 2.27 24.35 -4.48
CA VAL A 169 1.67 23.42 -5.43
C VAL A 169 1.69 22.03 -4.82
N GLU A 170 0.61 21.32 -4.96
CA GLU A 170 0.44 19.94 -4.49
C GLU A 170 0.36 19.00 -5.69
N CYS A 171 1.35 18.14 -5.82
CA CYS A 171 1.35 17.03 -6.76
C CYS A 171 0.66 15.85 -6.09
N VAL A 172 -0.49 15.43 -6.58
CA VAL A 172 -1.30 14.37 -6.00
C VAL A 172 -1.21 13.11 -6.85
N ILE A 173 -1.02 11.98 -6.19
CA ILE A 173 -1.14 10.64 -6.76
C ILE A 173 -2.37 10.00 -6.15
N HIS A 174 -3.32 9.60 -6.97
CA HIS A 174 -4.42 8.76 -6.57
C HIS A 174 -4.15 7.31 -6.96
N LEU A 175 -4.14 6.41 -5.97
CA LEU A 175 -4.03 4.97 -6.13
C LEU A 175 -5.42 4.38 -5.90
N GLY A 176 -6.05 3.97 -6.97
CA GLY A 176 -7.39 3.39 -6.94
C GLY A 176 -7.42 1.95 -7.42
N GLU A 177 -8.62 1.39 -7.48
CA GLU A 177 -8.91 0.07 -7.96
C GLU A 177 -8.26 -1.06 -7.15
N ARG A 178 -8.06 -2.23 -7.76
CA ARG A 178 -7.57 -3.42 -7.07
C ARG A 178 -6.05 -3.41 -6.88
N LEU A 179 -5.59 -3.81 -5.70
CA LEU A 179 -4.16 -3.96 -5.38
C LEU A 179 -3.39 -4.82 -6.40
N SER A 180 -4.05 -5.84 -6.98
CA SER A 180 -3.44 -6.69 -8.03
C SER A 180 -3.21 -5.98 -9.36
N ASN A 181 -3.97 -4.94 -9.65
CA ASN A 181 -3.88 -4.12 -10.86
C ASN A 181 -4.35 -2.69 -10.53
N PRO A 182 -3.54 -1.93 -9.78
CA PRO A 182 -3.93 -0.61 -9.35
C PRO A 182 -3.95 0.39 -10.50
N THR A 183 -4.92 1.28 -10.48
CA THR A 183 -4.94 2.46 -11.33
C THR A 183 -4.21 3.58 -10.61
N ILE A 184 -3.27 4.22 -11.31
CA ILE A 184 -2.51 5.36 -10.82
C ILE A 184 -2.88 6.57 -11.66
N THR A 185 -3.46 7.59 -11.06
CA THR A 185 -3.76 8.86 -11.71
C THR A 185 -3.08 9.99 -10.99
N PHE A 186 -2.80 11.07 -11.73
CA PHE A 186 -2.11 12.25 -11.21
C PHE A 186 -3.04 13.45 -11.23
N ASP A 187 -2.84 14.34 -10.26
CA ASP A 187 -3.50 15.61 -10.19
C ASP A 187 -2.52 16.69 -9.68
N VAL A 188 -2.79 17.94 -10.03
CA VAL A 188 -2.01 19.09 -9.59
C VAL A 188 -2.95 20.12 -8.99
N ARG A 189 -2.82 20.36 -7.69
CA ARG A 189 -3.63 21.32 -6.94
C ARG A 189 -2.79 22.55 -6.56
N VAL A 190 -3.38 23.70 -6.61
CA VAL A 190 -2.74 24.97 -6.18
C VAL A 190 -3.60 25.60 -5.08
N PRO A 191 -3.37 25.21 -3.82
CA PRO A 191 -4.17 25.68 -2.71
C PRO A 191 -3.99 27.18 -2.47
N GLY A 192 -5.07 27.85 -2.08
CA GLY A 192 -5.06 29.29 -1.75
C GLY A 192 -5.08 30.23 -2.95
N SER A 193 -5.25 29.72 -4.18
CA SER A 193 -5.50 30.53 -5.35
C SER A 193 -6.92 31.11 -5.33
N ASP A 194 -7.08 32.33 -5.87
CA ASP A 194 -8.40 32.91 -6.09
C ASP A 194 -9.19 32.17 -7.19
N PRO A 195 -10.52 32.31 -7.25
CA PRO A 195 -11.36 31.59 -8.20
C PRO A 195 -11.01 31.80 -9.67
N GLU A 196 -10.53 33.01 -10.03
CA GLU A 196 -10.13 33.32 -11.38
C GLU A 196 -8.86 32.56 -11.76
N THR A 197 -7.85 32.62 -10.92
CA THR A 197 -6.60 31.82 -11.07
C THR A 197 -6.88 30.32 -11.10
N GLN A 198 -7.78 29.82 -10.25
CA GLN A 198 -8.18 28.39 -10.27
C GLN A 198 -8.80 27.99 -11.60
N SER A 199 -9.65 28.85 -12.19
CA SER A 199 -10.27 28.60 -13.50
C SER A 199 -9.23 28.54 -14.61
N LEU A 200 -8.22 29.44 -14.58
CA LEU A 200 -7.11 29.43 -15.53
C LEU A 200 -6.25 28.16 -15.40
N ILE A 201 -5.95 27.75 -14.18
CA ILE A 201 -5.21 26.50 -13.91
C ILE A 201 -6.01 25.29 -14.42
N ALA A 202 -7.31 25.21 -14.13
CA ALA A 202 -8.17 24.13 -14.59
C ALA A 202 -8.23 24.05 -16.12
N ASN A 203 -8.24 25.18 -16.81
CA ASN A 203 -8.19 25.23 -18.27
C ASN A 203 -6.82 24.75 -18.80
N ALA A 204 -5.73 25.18 -18.18
CA ALA A 204 -4.37 24.77 -18.57
C ALA A 204 -4.10 23.29 -18.28
N LEU A 205 -4.76 22.69 -17.29
CA LEU A 205 -4.67 21.28 -16.89
C LEU A 205 -5.90 20.48 -17.33
N SER A 206 -6.49 20.81 -18.48
CA SER A 206 -7.79 20.26 -18.91
C SER A 206 -7.73 18.83 -19.43
N THR A 207 -6.55 18.30 -19.78
CA THR A 207 -6.38 16.94 -20.28
C THR A 207 -5.46 16.12 -19.37
N PRO A 208 -5.70 14.79 -19.26
CA PRO A 208 -4.83 13.92 -18.48
C PRO A 208 -3.36 14.01 -18.90
N GLU A 209 -3.09 14.07 -20.21
CA GLU A 209 -1.73 14.14 -20.74
C GLU A 209 -1.00 15.42 -20.30
N THR A 210 -1.73 16.53 -20.23
CA THR A 210 -1.17 17.80 -19.74
C THR A 210 -0.87 17.69 -18.24
N VAL A 211 -1.78 17.12 -17.46
CA VAL A 211 -1.59 16.89 -16.03
C VAL A 211 -0.36 16.02 -15.80
N ASP A 212 -0.24 14.88 -16.49
CA ASP A 212 0.89 13.94 -16.35
C ASP A 212 2.22 14.62 -16.66
N THR A 213 2.24 15.44 -17.73
CA THR A 213 3.44 16.19 -18.14
C THR A 213 3.83 17.22 -17.09
N GLN A 214 2.88 18.03 -16.63
CA GLN A 214 3.13 19.06 -15.63
C GLN A 214 3.51 18.46 -14.27
N PHE A 215 2.88 17.35 -13.89
CA PHE A 215 3.22 16.58 -12.69
C PHE A 215 4.68 16.11 -12.74
N ALA A 216 5.12 15.52 -13.86
CA ALA A 216 6.50 15.07 -14.03
C ALA A 216 7.51 16.23 -13.95
N TYR A 217 7.22 17.36 -14.58
CA TYR A 217 8.06 18.57 -14.50
C TYR A 217 8.17 19.11 -13.08
N LEU A 218 7.05 19.17 -12.36
CA LEU A 218 7.05 19.58 -10.95
C LEU A 218 7.90 18.67 -10.07
N LEU A 219 7.84 17.37 -10.29
CA LEU A 219 8.65 16.41 -9.52
C LEU A 219 10.15 16.49 -9.84
N LEU A 220 10.51 16.72 -11.11
CA LEU A 220 11.90 16.74 -11.55
C LEU A 220 12.55 18.10 -11.31
N PHE A 221 11.85 19.17 -11.68
CA PHE A 221 12.42 20.52 -11.79
C PHE A 221 11.87 21.52 -10.78
N ASN A 222 10.85 21.14 -9.99
CA ASN A 222 10.07 22.03 -9.11
C ASN A 222 9.51 23.24 -9.88
N SER A 223 9.15 23.06 -11.14
CA SER A 223 8.64 24.09 -12.04
C SER A 223 7.61 23.49 -12.98
N PHE A 224 6.66 24.31 -13.43
CA PHE A 224 5.80 23.95 -14.55
C PHE A 224 6.58 24.01 -15.87
N MET A 225 6.18 23.14 -16.81
CA MET A 225 6.66 23.22 -18.19
C MET A 225 5.98 24.38 -18.92
N SER A 226 6.74 25.12 -19.68
CA SER A 226 6.23 26.14 -20.60
C SER A 226 5.89 25.52 -21.95
N GLU A 227 4.79 25.90 -22.57
CA GLU A 227 4.40 25.43 -23.92
C GLU A 227 5.47 25.74 -25.00
N ASN A 228 6.37 26.68 -24.75
CA ASN A 228 7.43 27.02 -25.72
C ASN A 228 8.61 26.02 -25.68
N ASN A 229 8.60 25.01 -24.81
CA ASN A 229 9.63 23.96 -24.67
C ASN A 229 9.15 22.57 -25.10
N ALA A 230 8.00 22.49 -25.77
CA ALA A 230 7.44 21.24 -26.29
C ALA A 230 7.90 20.95 -27.71
#